data_5288a83bf5644d7f2c9f7ab8399ca34b
#
_entry.id   5288a83bf5644d7f2c9f7ab8399ca34b
#
_cell.length_a   1.000
_cell.length_b   1.000
_cell.length_c   1.000
_cell.angle_alpha   90.00
_cell.angle_beta   90.00
_cell.angle_gamma   90.00
#
_symmetry.space_group_name_H-M   'P 1'
#
loop_
_entity.id
_entity.type
_entity.pdbx_description
1 polymer ?
#
loop_
_entity_poly.entity_id
_entity_poly.type
_entity_poly.pdbx_seq_one_letter_code
_entity_poly.pdbx_strand_id
1 'polypeptide(L)'
;MLPRIKIQLLNGQLGIVGDSPDGLFAFVIAAAVVAETFKLDTSYSIHSLDDLKKLGVTSENNPRLFKHVADFYNEVPEGTKVIVFGVDKTKTFTELCDKESGVIKDLITSENGALRGIFVAGDGREATATTQGLDEDVFTALPKAQQLAEWATESLYAPLFVVLEGRGFKGTKPKSLRKEKYNRVAVLIGDTIKSSEGAAIGTLAGRLAIIPVQRNVGRVKDGSLFPLEMYLGENTVEESFGLVSDLYDAGYITPRKYVGKSGYYFVDDQMACEQTDDYSHLTARRTIDKAYRIAYNALLNFMLDELTVNEDGTLHQGVVMAWQQEIENAINRAMTAAGELSATEAGEGCKAFIDASQNVLATSKINVTIKVRPFGYSRFIDVNLGFLVEESGKSKGKK
;
A
#
# COMPACT_ATOMS: atom_id res chain seq x y z
N MET A 1 13.41 47.60 -15.99
CA MET A 1 13.28 46.93 -14.66
C MET A 1 14.52 46.07 -14.51
N LEU A 2 15.29 46.23 -13.42
CA LEU A 2 16.51 45.47 -13.22
C LEU A 2 16.18 44.02 -12.87
N PRO A 3 17.00 43.02 -13.25
CA PRO A 3 16.88 41.65 -12.82
C PRO A 3 16.87 41.59 -11.30
N ARG A 4 15.92 40.83 -10.73
CA ARG A 4 15.76 40.69 -9.27
C ARG A 4 15.16 39.34 -8.90
N ILE A 5 15.52 38.85 -7.72
CA ILE A 5 14.82 37.75 -7.05
C ILE A 5 13.73 38.39 -6.18
N LYS A 6 12.49 37.95 -6.35
CA LYS A 6 11.37 38.36 -5.51
C LYS A 6 10.92 37.14 -4.69
N ILE A 7 11.04 37.22 -3.36
CA ILE A 7 10.54 36.22 -2.43
C ILE A 7 9.22 36.73 -1.88
N GLN A 8 8.17 35.93 -2.00
CA GLN A 8 6.88 36.19 -1.36
C GLN A 8 6.67 35.18 -0.25
N LEU A 9 6.38 35.67 0.94
CA LEU A 9 5.96 34.84 2.05
C LEU A 9 4.45 34.54 1.89
N LEU A 10 4.10 33.27 1.82
CA LEU A 10 2.71 32.82 1.78
C LEU A 10 2.23 32.64 3.24
N ASN A 11 1.00 33.05 3.49
CA ASN A 11 0.35 32.87 4.80
C ASN A 11 -0.81 31.89 4.66
N GLY A 12 -1.16 31.19 5.76
CA GLY A 12 -2.25 30.22 5.77
C GLY A 12 -1.86 28.80 5.32
N GLN A 13 -0.57 28.54 5.12
CA GLN A 13 -0.05 27.21 4.72
C GLN A 13 0.43 26.36 5.91
N LEU A 14 0.44 26.91 7.11
CA LEU A 14 0.78 26.16 8.33
C LEU A 14 -0.37 25.18 8.65
N GLY A 15 -0.06 23.89 8.68
CA GLY A 15 -1.03 22.81 8.91
C GLY A 15 -1.55 22.13 7.63
N ILE A 16 -1.21 22.63 6.43
CA ILE A 16 -1.45 21.90 5.20
C ILE A 16 -0.33 20.87 5.04
N VAL A 17 -0.68 19.59 5.22
CA VAL A 17 0.23 18.50 4.83
C VAL A 17 0.19 18.43 3.31
N GLY A 18 1.35 18.63 2.68
CA GLY A 18 1.47 18.46 1.23
C GLY A 18 1.05 17.04 0.82
N ASP A 19 0.42 16.90 -0.35
CA ASP A 19 0.10 15.59 -0.93
C ASP A 19 1.32 14.68 -0.88
N SER A 20 1.25 13.57 -0.15
CA SER A 20 2.26 12.52 -0.26
C SER A 20 1.97 11.70 -1.51
N PRO A 21 2.81 11.74 -2.55
CA PRO A 21 2.58 10.97 -3.77
C PRO A 21 2.45 9.46 -3.50
N ASP A 22 3.01 8.99 -2.39
CA ASP A 22 2.98 7.58 -1.99
C ASP A 22 1.78 7.21 -1.12
N GLY A 23 1.04 8.19 -0.62
CA GLY A 23 -0.15 8.02 0.22
C GLY A 23 -1.47 8.35 -0.48
N LEU A 24 -1.49 8.62 -1.79
CA LEU A 24 -2.72 8.91 -2.50
C LEU A 24 -3.48 7.62 -2.83
N PHE A 25 -4.59 7.43 -2.14
CA PHE A 25 -5.45 6.25 -2.26
C PHE A 25 -6.84 6.61 -2.76
N ALA A 26 -7.54 5.61 -3.31
CA ALA A 26 -8.95 5.70 -3.66
C ALA A 26 -9.79 4.74 -2.82
N PHE A 27 -10.90 5.24 -2.27
CA PHE A 27 -11.96 4.46 -1.69
C PHE A 27 -13.01 4.16 -2.76
N VAL A 28 -13.20 2.89 -3.08
CA VAL A 28 -14.27 2.39 -3.94
C VAL A 28 -15.28 1.68 -3.03
N ILE A 29 -16.34 2.38 -2.69
CA ILE A 29 -17.27 1.94 -1.64
C ILE A 29 -18.70 1.99 -2.15
N ALA A 30 -19.46 0.94 -1.86
CA ALA A 30 -20.89 0.89 -2.15
C ALA A 30 -21.61 2.05 -1.46
N ALA A 31 -22.35 2.84 -2.26
CA ALA A 31 -22.99 4.07 -1.82
C ALA A 31 -24.36 4.31 -2.47
N ALA A 32 -25.09 5.27 -1.95
CA ALA A 32 -26.29 5.83 -2.56
C ALA A 32 -25.99 7.23 -3.12
N VAL A 33 -26.65 7.56 -4.22
CA VAL A 33 -26.62 8.92 -4.79
C VAL A 33 -27.15 9.92 -3.77
N VAL A 34 -26.51 11.07 -3.66
CA VAL A 34 -27.09 12.26 -3.00
C VAL A 34 -27.39 13.27 -4.08
N ALA A 35 -28.65 13.66 -4.19
CA ALA A 35 -29.17 14.49 -5.27
C ALA A 35 -28.22 15.64 -5.64
N GLU A 36 -27.90 15.79 -6.92
CA GLU A 36 -27.07 16.84 -7.55
C GLU A 36 -25.59 16.90 -7.08
N THR A 37 -25.25 16.49 -5.85
CA THR A 37 -23.93 16.73 -5.24
C THR A 37 -23.00 15.52 -5.22
N PHE A 38 -23.56 14.31 -5.04
CA PHE A 38 -22.76 13.07 -5.02
C PHE A 38 -23.35 12.04 -5.97
N LYS A 39 -22.64 11.73 -7.04
CA LYS A 39 -23.01 10.76 -8.08
C LYS A 39 -22.15 9.52 -7.95
N LEU A 40 -22.72 8.37 -8.29
CA LEU A 40 -21.97 7.13 -8.40
C LEU A 40 -21.04 7.17 -9.62
N ASP A 41 -20.04 6.32 -9.61
CA ASP A 41 -19.03 6.17 -10.68
C ASP A 41 -18.36 7.49 -11.05
N THR A 42 -18.22 8.37 -10.04
CA THR A 42 -17.56 9.69 -10.18
C THR A 42 -16.52 9.84 -9.08
N SER A 43 -15.32 10.28 -9.45
CA SER A 43 -14.24 10.53 -8.49
C SER A 43 -14.40 11.90 -7.82
N TYR A 44 -14.28 11.91 -6.50
CA TYR A 44 -14.28 13.12 -5.69
C TYR A 44 -12.99 13.20 -4.88
N SER A 45 -12.21 14.26 -5.12
CA SER A 45 -11.01 14.56 -4.33
C SER A 45 -11.42 15.32 -3.07
N ILE A 46 -11.14 14.75 -1.90
CA ILE A 46 -11.44 15.38 -0.62
C ILE A 46 -10.19 15.46 0.25
N HIS A 47 -10.13 16.45 1.14
CA HIS A 47 -9.01 16.72 2.03
C HIS A 47 -9.43 16.74 3.52
N SER A 48 -10.73 16.59 3.77
CA SER A 48 -11.31 16.55 5.11
C SER A 48 -12.63 15.79 5.09
N LEU A 49 -13.08 15.36 6.28
CA LEU A 49 -14.44 14.81 6.44
C LEU A 49 -15.52 15.85 6.11
N ASP A 50 -15.23 17.13 6.30
CA ASP A 50 -16.18 18.20 5.99
C ASP A 50 -16.36 18.38 4.48
N ASP A 51 -15.37 18.08 3.66
CA ASP A 51 -15.55 18.07 2.20
C ASP A 51 -16.53 16.97 1.78
N LEU A 52 -16.47 15.79 2.41
CA LEU A 52 -17.46 14.74 2.19
C LEU A 52 -18.89 15.19 2.59
N LYS A 53 -19.03 15.88 3.73
CA LYS A 53 -20.32 16.44 4.16
C LYS A 53 -20.85 17.52 3.21
N LYS A 54 -19.98 18.34 2.61
CA LYS A 54 -20.36 19.32 1.57
C LYS A 54 -20.94 18.65 0.31
N LEU A 55 -20.53 17.41 0.02
CA LEU A 55 -21.15 16.57 -1.01
C LEU A 55 -22.51 15.97 -0.57
N GLY A 56 -22.97 16.30 0.64
CA GLY A 56 -24.23 15.80 1.20
C GLY A 56 -24.15 14.37 1.73
N VAL A 57 -22.98 13.76 1.76
CA VAL A 57 -22.77 12.41 2.30
C VAL A 57 -22.72 12.47 3.82
N THR A 58 -23.60 11.70 4.47
CA THR A 58 -23.73 11.65 5.93
C THR A 58 -23.74 10.21 6.44
N SER A 59 -23.63 10.05 7.76
CA SER A 59 -23.77 8.73 8.41
C SER A 59 -25.17 8.10 8.26
N GLU A 60 -26.18 8.89 7.91
CA GLU A 60 -27.55 8.42 7.71
C GLU A 60 -27.79 7.89 6.30
N ASN A 61 -27.35 8.62 5.27
CA ASN A 61 -27.61 8.25 3.87
C ASN A 61 -26.55 7.32 3.28
N ASN A 62 -25.32 7.38 3.75
CA ASN A 62 -24.19 6.55 3.30
C ASN A 62 -23.33 6.10 4.48
N PRO A 63 -23.85 5.29 5.41
CA PRO A 63 -23.18 4.99 6.68
C PRO A 63 -21.80 4.34 6.50
N ARG A 64 -21.65 3.41 5.56
CA ARG A 64 -20.37 2.72 5.31
C ARG A 64 -19.32 3.64 4.70
N LEU A 65 -19.71 4.38 3.66
CA LEU A 65 -18.82 5.36 3.03
C LEU A 65 -18.37 6.41 4.04
N PHE A 66 -19.32 6.98 4.78
CA PHE A 66 -19.03 7.97 5.81
C PHE A 66 -18.08 7.42 6.88
N LYS A 67 -18.34 6.19 7.37
CA LYS A 67 -17.48 5.50 8.35
C LYS A 67 -16.04 5.38 7.85
N HIS A 68 -15.83 4.83 6.67
CA HIS A 68 -14.49 4.58 6.17
C HIS A 68 -13.70 5.89 5.94
N VAL A 69 -14.36 6.94 5.47
CA VAL A 69 -13.72 8.25 5.33
C VAL A 69 -13.43 8.88 6.69
N ALA A 70 -14.35 8.74 7.66
CA ALA A 70 -14.12 9.21 9.03
C ALA A 70 -12.96 8.45 9.69
N ASP A 71 -12.92 7.13 9.58
CA ASP A 71 -11.83 6.30 10.08
C ASP A 71 -10.48 6.67 9.46
N PHE A 72 -10.46 7.01 8.17
CA PHE A 72 -9.27 7.51 7.50
C PHE A 72 -8.78 8.83 8.12
N TYR A 73 -9.67 9.82 8.25
CA TYR A 73 -9.29 11.13 8.80
C TYR A 73 -8.99 11.10 10.31
N ASN A 74 -9.38 10.05 11.02
CA ASN A 74 -8.92 9.82 12.38
C ASN A 74 -7.45 9.38 12.47
N GLU A 75 -6.92 8.74 11.42
CA GLU A 75 -5.52 8.27 11.36
C GLU A 75 -4.57 9.28 10.73
N VAL A 76 -5.06 10.19 9.87
CA VAL A 76 -4.22 11.11 9.10
C VAL A 76 -4.37 12.55 9.56
N PRO A 77 -3.35 13.41 9.37
CA PRO A 77 -3.48 14.84 9.55
C PRO A 77 -4.53 15.44 8.61
N GLU A 78 -5.20 16.49 9.07
CA GLU A 78 -6.12 17.28 8.24
C GLU A 78 -5.40 17.82 7.01
N GLY A 79 -6.09 17.83 5.86
CA GLY A 79 -5.54 18.23 4.57
C GLY A 79 -4.95 17.06 3.75
N THR A 80 -4.88 15.85 4.31
CA THR A 80 -4.48 14.66 3.55
C THR A 80 -5.51 14.34 2.47
N LYS A 81 -5.05 14.27 1.21
CA LYS A 81 -5.91 13.97 0.07
C LYS A 81 -6.27 12.49 -0.02
N VAL A 82 -7.53 12.22 -0.29
CA VAL A 82 -8.03 10.88 -0.66
C VAL A 82 -9.08 11.03 -1.77
N ILE A 83 -9.16 10.05 -2.65
CA ILE A 83 -10.19 9.97 -3.67
C ILE A 83 -11.35 9.12 -3.15
N VAL A 84 -12.56 9.65 -3.23
CA VAL A 84 -13.79 8.92 -2.91
C VAL A 84 -14.54 8.62 -4.20
N PHE A 85 -14.91 7.36 -4.37
CA PHE A 85 -15.60 6.84 -5.53
C PHE A 85 -16.76 5.94 -5.09
N GLY A 86 -17.96 6.48 -5.11
CA GLY A 86 -19.17 5.73 -4.78
C GLY A 86 -19.57 4.81 -5.91
N VAL A 87 -19.93 3.57 -5.60
CA VAL A 87 -20.41 2.58 -6.57
C VAL A 87 -21.77 2.04 -6.17
N ASP A 88 -22.52 1.52 -7.14
CA ASP A 88 -23.84 0.94 -6.89
C ASP A 88 -23.74 -0.24 -5.90
N LYS A 89 -24.65 -0.26 -4.94
CA LYS A 89 -24.73 -1.27 -3.88
C LYS A 89 -24.97 -2.70 -4.40
N THR A 90 -25.45 -2.86 -5.62
CA THR A 90 -25.67 -4.16 -6.23
C THR A 90 -24.41 -4.77 -6.83
N LYS A 91 -23.37 -3.96 -7.07
CA LYS A 91 -22.11 -4.40 -7.65
C LYS A 91 -21.32 -5.31 -6.70
N THR A 92 -20.81 -6.39 -7.25
CA THR A 92 -19.88 -7.29 -6.55
C THR A 92 -18.44 -6.78 -6.65
N PHE A 93 -17.57 -7.21 -5.74
CA PHE A 93 -16.12 -6.88 -5.84
C PHE A 93 -15.51 -7.45 -7.12
N THR A 94 -15.98 -8.62 -7.55
CA THR A 94 -15.58 -9.25 -8.81
C THR A 94 -15.91 -8.37 -10.03
N GLU A 95 -17.11 -7.80 -10.09
CA GLU A 95 -17.50 -6.87 -11.16
C GLU A 95 -16.74 -5.57 -11.10
N LEU A 96 -16.55 -5.00 -9.90
CA LEU A 96 -15.83 -3.74 -9.69
C LEU A 96 -14.38 -3.85 -10.16
N CYS A 97 -13.71 -4.97 -9.85
CA CYS A 97 -12.30 -5.20 -10.17
C CYS A 97 -12.07 -5.78 -11.58
N ASP A 98 -13.11 -5.98 -12.38
CA ASP A 98 -12.93 -6.51 -13.74
C ASP A 98 -12.24 -5.49 -14.65
N LYS A 99 -11.05 -5.82 -15.16
CA LYS A 99 -10.24 -4.92 -16.00
C LYS A 99 -10.87 -4.62 -17.37
N GLU A 100 -11.86 -5.38 -17.82
CA GLU A 100 -12.52 -5.15 -19.11
C GLU A 100 -13.77 -4.26 -18.97
N SER A 101 -14.54 -4.45 -17.93
CA SER A 101 -15.84 -3.82 -17.76
C SER A 101 -16.07 -3.14 -16.40
N GLY A 102 -15.08 -3.24 -15.49
CA GLY A 102 -15.22 -2.70 -14.15
C GLY A 102 -14.97 -1.20 -14.08
N VAL A 103 -15.77 -0.49 -13.28
CA VAL A 103 -15.71 0.97 -13.11
C VAL A 103 -14.39 1.44 -12.48
N ILE A 104 -13.67 0.56 -11.76
CA ILE A 104 -12.35 0.90 -11.19
C ILE A 104 -11.32 1.16 -12.29
N LYS A 105 -11.42 0.50 -13.45
CA LYS A 105 -10.56 0.79 -14.59
C LYS A 105 -10.69 2.24 -15.05
N ASP A 106 -11.92 2.74 -15.12
CA ASP A 106 -12.19 4.12 -15.52
C ASP A 106 -11.67 5.11 -14.47
N LEU A 107 -11.82 4.80 -13.19
CA LEU A 107 -11.23 5.56 -12.09
C LEU A 107 -9.70 5.65 -12.22
N ILE A 108 -9.00 4.52 -12.42
CA ILE A 108 -7.55 4.50 -12.57
C ILE A 108 -7.11 5.34 -13.76
N THR A 109 -7.85 5.24 -14.87
CA THR A 109 -7.55 5.99 -16.10
C THR A 109 -7.75 7.50 -15.89
N SER A 110 -8.84 7.90 -15.23
CA SER A 110 -9.15 9.32 -14.98
C SER A 110 -8.17 9.98 -14.01
N GLU A 111 -7.65 9.24 -13.03
CA GLU A 111 -6.64 9.74 -12.08
C GLU A 111 -5.20 9.75 -12.66
N ASN A 112 -5.04 9.38 -13.93
CA ASN A 112 -3.80 9.52 -14.72
C ASN A 112 -2.53 9.05 -14.01
N GLY A 113 -2.58 7.85 -13.40
CA GLY A 113 -1.45 7.24 -12.70
C GLY A 113 -1.10 7.86 -11.35
N ALA A 114 -1.95 8.71 -10.79
CA ALA A 114 -1.70 9.32 -9.48
C ALA A 114 -1.95 8.36 -8.31
N LEU A 115 -2.86 7.38 -8.47
CA LEU A 115 -3.23 6.44 -7.41
C LEU A 115 -2.10 5.47 -7.08
N ARG A 116 -1.96 5.17 -5.79
CA ARG A 116 -0.99 4.19 -5.26
C ARG A 116 -1.65 2.93 -4.70
N GLY A 117 -2.91 3.03 -4.33
CA GLY A 117 -3.70 1.91 -3.84
C GLY A 117 -5.19 2.19 -3.94
N ILE A 118 -5.95 1.11 -4.06
CA ILE A 118 -7.40 1.13 -4.13
C ILE A 118 -7.93 0.28 -2.99
N PHE A 119 -8.89 0.82 -2.25
CA PHE A 119 -9.53 0.18 -1.12
C PHE A 119 -11.00 -0.05 -1.44
N VAL A 120 -11.39 -1.31 -1.54
CA VAL A 120 -12.75 -1.73 -1.96
C VAL A 120 -13.53 -2.22 -0.76
N ALA A 121 -14.71 -1.64 -0.53
CA ALA A 121 -15.62 -2.04 0.53
C ALA A 121 -17.08 -2.10 0.07
N GLY A 122 -17.85 -3.00 0.66
CA GLY A 122 -19.28 -3.18 0.41
C GLY A 122 -20.16 -2.25 1.26
N ASP A 123 -21.47 -2.47 1.16
CA ASP A 123 -22.50 -1.72 1.90
C ASP A 123 -22.89 -2.36 3.25
N GLY A 124 -22.27 -3.46 3.61
CA GLY A 124 -22.60 -4.24 4.81
C GLY A 124 -23.85 -5.11 4.67
N ARG A 125 -24.32 -5.35 3.41
CA ARG A 125 -25.36 -6.35 3.15
C ARG A 125 -24.89 -7.73 3.61
N GLU A 126 -25.86 -8.59 3.94
CA GLU A 126 -25.57 -10.01 4.16
C GLU A 126 -24.80 -10.58 2.96
N ALA A 127 -23.76 -11.34 3.26
CA ALA A 127 -23.00 -12.07 2.26
C ALA A 127 -23.96 -12.96 1.45
N THR A 128 -23.83 -12.93 0.13
CA THR A 128 -24.66 -13.76 -0.78
C THR A 128 -24.46 -15.26 -0.52
N ALA A 129 -23.27 -15.67 -0.17
CA ALA A 129 -22.91 -17.00 0.30
C ALA A 129 -21.62 -16.91 1.11
N THR A 130 -21.67 -17.23 2.40
CA THR A 130 -20.47 -17.33 3.21
C THR A 130 -19.83 -18.69 2.98
N THR A 131 -18.85 -18.73 2.09
CA THR A 131 -18.05 -19.92 1.85
C THR A 131 -16.66 -19.74 2.47
N GLN A 132 -16.15 -20.78 3.10
CA GLN A 132 -14.77 -20.75 3.64
C GLN A 132 -14.46 -19.54 4.53
N GLY A 133 -15.45 -19.06 5.32
CA GLY A 133 -15.28 -18.03 6.35
C GLY A 133 -15.44 -16.56 5.90
N LEU A 134 -15.59 -16.29 4.61
CA LEU A 134 -15.89 -14.97 4.03
C LEU A 134 -16.99 -15.09 2.97
N ASP A 135 -17.48 -13.95 2.51
CA ASP A 135 -18.29 -13.89 1.29
C ASP A 135 -17.48 -14.45 0.11
N GLU A 136 -18.08 -15.33 -0.68
CA GLU A 136 -17.45 -15.97 -1.84
C GLU A 136 -16.93 -14.95 -2.86
N ASP A 137 -17.59 -13.82 -3.00
CA ASP A 137 -17.18 -12.74 -3.89
C ASP A 137 -15.80 -12.18 -3.55
N VAL A 138 -15.38 -12.20 -2.28
CA VAL A 138 -14.02 -11.79 -1.90
C VAL A 138 -12.97 -12.67 -2.59
N PHE A 139 -13.18 -14.00 -2.61
CA PHE A 139 -12.23 -14.92 -3.24
C PHE A 139 -12.26 -14.85 -4.76
N THR A 140 -13.44 -14.66 -5.36
CA THR A 140 -13.56 -14.53 -6.83
C THR A 140 -13.05 -13.18 -7.34
N ALA A 141 -13.04 -12.14 -6.51
CA ALA A 141 -12.47 -10.84 -6.81
C ALA A 141 -10.93 -10.81 -6.77
N LEU A 142 -10.26 -11.69 -6.01
CA LEU A 142 -8.78 -11.70 -5.91
C LEU A 142 -8.08 -11.73 -7.27
N PRO A 143 -8.36 -12.70 -8.18
CA PRO A 143 -7.72 -12.73 -9.49
C PRO A 143 -8.07 -11.52 -10.36
N LYS A 144 -9.28 -10.97 -10.22
CA LYS A 144 -9.71 -9.77 -10.96
C LYS A 144 -8.95 -8.54 -10.49
N ALA A 145 -8.83 -8.35 -9.19
CA ALA A 145 -8.06 -7.26 -8.59
C ALA A 145 -6.56 -7.33 -8.95
N GLN A 146 -5.99 -8.54 -8.99
CA GLN A 146 -4.60 -8.75 -9.44
C GLN A 146 -4.43 -8.33 -10.89
N GLN A 147 -5.29 -8.85 -11.79
CA GLN A 147 -5.25 -8.52 -13.22
C GLN A 147 -5.45 -7.03 -13.50
N LEU A 148 -6.31 -6.37 -12.74
CA LEU A 148 -6.52 -4.92 -12.83
C LEU A 148 -5.26 -4.14 -12.42
N ALA A 149 -4.63 -4.51 -11.31
CA ALA A 149 -3.40 -3.86 -10.84
C ALA A 149 -2.19 -4.15 -11.76
N GLU A 150 -2.12 -5.34 -12.35
CA GLU A 150 -1.13 -5.67 -13.39
C GLU A 150 -1.36 -4.83 -14.65
N TRP A 151 -2.60 -4.74 -15.12
CA TRP A 151 -2.95 -3.90 -16.27
C TRP A 151 -2.56 -2.43 -16.05
N ALA A 152 -2.85 -1.87 -14.86
CA ALA A 152 -2.45 -0.51 -14.52
C ALA A 152 -0.92 -0.33 -14.56
N THR A 153 -0.18 -1.35 -14.09
CA THR A 153 1.28 -1.34 -14.08
C THR A 153 1.87 -1.44 -15.49
N GLU A 154 1.36 -2.35 -16.30
CA GLU A 154 1.93 -2.70 -17.63
C GLU A 154 1.47 -1.75 -18.73
N SER A 155 0.19 -1.34 -18.70
CA SER A 155 -0.40 -0.53 -19.77
C SER A 155 -0.38 0.98 -19.49
N LEU A 156 -0.47 1.37 -18.21
CA LEU A 156 -0.48 2.78 -17.81
C LEU A 156 0.83 3.22 -17.12
N TYR A 157 1.75 2.28 -16.88
CA TYR A 157 2.98 2.53 -16.11
C TYR A 157 2.71 3.13 -14.71
N ALA A 158 1.55 2.81 -14.15
CA ALA A 158 1.02 3.32 -12.91
C ALA A 158 0.83 2.17 -11.88
N PRO A 159 1.92 1.65 -11.31
CA PRO A 159 1.83 0.54 -10.38
C PRO A 159 1.03 0.92 -9.12
N LEU A 160 0.10 0.04 -8.74
CA LEU A 160 -0.75 0.16 -7.56
C LEU A 160 -1.04 -1.21 -6.96
N PHE A 161 -1.61 -1.20 -5.76
CA PHE A 161 -2.15 -2.38 -5.08
C PHE A 161 -3.65 -2.20 -4.78
N VAL A 162 -4.32 -3.31 -4.49
CA VAL A 162 -5.74 -3.34 -4.13
C VAL A 162 -5.91 -3.99 -2.76
N VAL A 163 -6.72 -3.37 -1.90
CA VAL A 163 -7.14 -3.95 -0.63
C VAL A 163 -8.63 -4.22 -0.69
N LEU A 164 -9.01 -5.48 -0.49
CA LEU A 164 -10.40 -5.89 -0.41
C LEU A 164 -10.85 -6.00 1.06
N GLU A 165 -12.06 -5.55 1.32
CA GLU A 165 -12.74 -5.82 2.58
C GLU A 165 -13.00 -7.33 2.73
N GLY A 166 -12.63 -7.90 3.88
CA GLY A 166 -12.96 -9.29 4.24
C GLY A 166 -14.43 -9.43 4.60
N ARG A 167 -15.31 -9.14 3.63
CA ARG A 167 -16.77 -9.10 3.82
C ARG A 167 -17.33 -10.46 4.24
N GLY A 168 -18.35 -10.44 5.08
CA GLY A 168 -19.06 -11.63 5.54
C GLY A 168 -18.32 -12.39 6.64
N PHE A 169 -17.29 -11.81 7.25
CA PHE A 169 -16.56 -12.44 8.34
C PHE A 169 -17.38 -12.48 9.63
N LYS A 170 -17.57 -13.70 10.16
CA LYS A 170 -18.39 -13.97 11.38
C LYS A 170 -17.57 -14.59 12.52
N GLY A 171 -16.25 -14.42 12.55
CA GLY A 171 -15.40 -14.94 13.63
C GLY A 171 -14.91 -16.37 13.42
N THR A 172 -15.00 -16.94 12.24
CA THR A 172 -14.47 -18.26 11.91
C THR A 172 -13.26 -18.18 11.00
N LYS A 173 -12.28 -19.07 11.19
CA LYS A 173 -11.07 -19.11 10.36
C LYS A 173 -11.42 -19.22 8.86
N PRO A 174 -11.02 -18.26 8.02
CA PRO A 174 -11.29 -18.33 6.60
C PRO A 174 -10.25 -19.18 5.85
N LYS A 175 -10.52 -19.43 4.55
CA LYS A 175 -9.58 -20.06 3.63
C LYS A 175 -8.22 -19.34 3.65
N SER A 176 -7.13 -20.12 3.63
CA SER A 176 -5.80 -19.55 3.55
C SER A 176 -5.50 -18.94 2.17
N LEU A 177 -4.96 -17.71 2.17
CA LEU A 177 -4.48 -17.01 0.99
C LEU A 177 -3.03 -17.36 0.62
N ARG A 178 -2.35 -18.18 1.45
CA ARG A 178 -0.93 -18.53 1.29
C ARG A 178 -0.62 -19.45 0.11
N LYS A 179 -1.64 -19.94 -0.58
CA LYS A 179 -1.49 -20.74 -1.80
C LYS A 179 -1.88 -19.96 -3.06
N GLU A 180 -2.31 -18.72 -2.89
CA GLU A 180 -2.67 -17.84 -3.98
C GLU A 180 -1.42 -17.14 -4.55
N LYS A 181 -1.59 -16.40 -5.67
CA LYS A 181 -0.49 -15.73 -6.40
C LYS A 181 -0.77 -14.23 -6.59
N TYR A 182 -1.55 -13.64 -5.69
CA TYR A 182 -2.04 -12.28 -5.85
C TYR A 182 -1.22 -11.31 -5.00
N ASN A 183 0.02 -11.04 -5.45
CA ASN A 183 0.98 -10.20 -4.75
C ASN A 183 0.76 -8.69 -4.92
N ARG A 184 -0.35 -8.29 -5.56
CA ARG A 184 -0.85 -6.91 -5.61
C ARG A 184 -2.18 -6.75 -4.88
N VAL A 185 -2.68 -7.80 -4.24
CA VAL A 185 -3.96 -7.80 -3.53
C VAL A 185 -3.77 -8.20 -2.08
N ALA A 186 -4.40 -7.46 -1.17
CA ALA A 186 -4.49 -7.79 0.24
C ALA A 186 -5.96 -7.88 0.67
N VAL A 187 -6.24 -8.64 1.72
CA VAL A 187 -7.57 -8.73 2.33
C VAL A 187 -7.47 -8.34 3.80
N LEU A 188 -8.30 -7.40 4.22
CA LEU A 188 -8.38 -6.93 5.60
C LEU A 188 -9.56 -7.59 6.32
N ILE A 189 -9.31 -8.13 7.50
CA ILE A 189 -10.35 -8.66 8.43
C ILE A 189 -10.24 -7.93 9.77
N GLY A 190 -11.38 -7.66 10.37
CA GLY A 190 -11.52 -6.92 11.63
C GLY A 190 -12.04 -5.51 11.43
N ASP A 191 -12.97 -5.09 12.26
CA ASP A 191 -13.66 -3.81 12.14
C ASP A 191 -13.74 -3.08 13.49
N THR A 192 -14.07 -1.80 13.43
CA THR A 192 -14.38 -0.92 14.56
C THR A 192 -15.82 -1.06 15.03
N ILE A 193 -16.65 -1.77 14.29
CA ILE A 193 -18.07 -2.04 14.60
C ILE A 193 -18.24 -3.53 14.88
N LYS A 194 -18.82 -3.84 16.02
CA LYS A 194 -19.16 -5.22 16.41
C LYS A 194 -20.14 -5.83 15.40
N SER A 195 -19.87 -7.05 14.96
CA SER A 195 -20.72 -7.82 14.04
C SER A 195 -21.06 -7.08 12.72
N SER A 196 -20.14 -6.24 12.24
CA SER A 196 -20.38 -5.43 11.04
C SER A 196 -20.37 -6.24 9.73
N GLU A 197 -19.82 -7.46 9.77
CA GLU A 197 -19.51 -8.29 8.59
C GLU A 197 -18.63 -7.59 7.55
N GLY A 198 -17.95 -6.50 7.95
CA GLY A 198 -17.02 -5.72 7.15
C GLY A 198 -15.63 -5.66 7.75
N ALA A 199 -14.81 -4.70 7.32
CA ALA A 199 -13.48 -4.45 7.85
C ALA A 199 -13.15 -2.96 7.95
N ALA A 200 -12.19 -2.59 8.81
CA ALA A 200 -11.74 -1.22 9.05
C ALA A 200 -10.84 -0.67 7.92
N ILE A 201 -11.36 -0.68 6.69
CA ILE A 201 -10.64 -0.27 5.47
C ILE A 201 -10.11 1.15 5.59
N GLY A 202 -10.90 2.08 6.15
CA GLY A 202 -10.49 3.47 6.36
C GLY A 202 -9.29 3.60 7.29
N THR A 203 -9.29 2.88 8.41
CA THR A 203 -8.18 2.85 9.37
C THR A 203 -6.88 2.35 8.72
N LEU A 204 -6.95 1.26 7.93
CA LEU A 204 -5.77 0.74 7.23
C LEU A 204 -5.25 1.73 6.20
N ALA A 205 -6.13 2.31 5.39
CA ALA A 205 -5.76 3.31 4.38
C ALA A 205 -5.12 4.54 5.03
N GLY A 206 -5.70 5.04 6.12
CA GLY A 206 -5.16 6.18 6.88
C GLY A 206 -3.76 5.89 7.42
N ARG A 207 -3.57 4.74 8.07
CA ARG A 207 -2.25 4.34 8.55
C ARG A 207 -1.22 4.22 7.42
N LEU A 208 -1.58 3.64 6.29
CA LEU A 208 -0.71 3.52 5.12
C LEU A 208 -0.40 4.87 4.45
N ALA A 209 -1.30 5.84 4.52
CA ALA A 209 -1.12 7.17 3.93
C ALA A 209 -0.02 7.99 4.62
N ILE A 210 0.14 7.83 5.93
CA ILE A 210 1.10 8.63 6.72
C ILE A 210 2.46 7.98 6.91
N ILE A 211 2.60 6.68 6.61
CA ILE A 211 3.88 5.98 6.74
C ILE A 211 4.61 5.88 5.40
N PRO A 212 5.95 6.03 5.37
CA PRO A 212 6.73 5.85 4.16
C PRO A 212 6.62 4.40 3.63
N VAL A 213 6.94 4.21 2.35
CA VAL A 213 6.66 2.96 1.62
C VAL A 213 7.29 1.70 2.22
N GLN A 214 8.48 1.82 2.81
CA GLN A 214 9.19 0.70 3.43
C GLN A 214 8.71 0.39 4.85
N ARG A 215 7.83 1.20 5.44
CA ARG A 215 7.43 1.01 6.83
C ARG A 215 6.26 0.05 6.93
N ASN A 216 6.42 -0.96 7.77
CA ASN A 216 5.37 -1.93 8.05
C ASN A 216 4.23 -1.28 8.84
N VAL A 217 2.99 -1.54 8.45
CA VAL A 217 1.78 -0.98 9.05
C VAL A 217 1.59 -1.39 10.52
N GLY A 218 2.14 -2.54 10.91
CA GLY A 218 2.11 -3.07 12.27
C GLY A 218 3.23 -2.58 13.19
N ARG A 219 4.05 -1.60 12.75
CA ARG A 219 5.19 -1.11 13.54
C ARG A 219 4.74 -0.42 14.82
N VAL A 220 5.09 -1.01 15.98
CA VAL A 220 4.67 -0.55 17.30
C VAL A 220 5.18 0.86 17.65
N LYS A 221 6.36 1.24 17.16
CA LYS A 221 6.94 2.58 17.39
C LYS A 221 6.14 3.74 16.80
N ASP A 222 5.29 3.46 15.82
CA ASP A 222 4.46 4.48 15.16
C ASP A 222 3.14 4.75 15.94
N GLY A 223 2.98 4.14 17.11
CA GLY A 223 1.81 4.28 17.96
C GLY A 223 0.67 3.34 17.59
N SER A 224 -0.33 3.31 18.46
CA SER A 224 -1.56 2.52 18.23
C SER A 224 -2.42 3.15 17.13
N LEU A 225 -3.34 2.35 16.62
CA LEU A 225 -4.44 2.82 15.79
C LEU A 225 -5.37 3.71 16.62
N PHE A 226 -6.11 4.59 15.94
CA PHE A 226 -7.02 5.52 16.59
C PHE A 226 -8.21 4.85 17.29
N PRO A 227 -8.85 3.78 16.75
CA PRO A 227 -10.00 3.16 17.36
C PRO A 227 -9.75 2.68 18.79
N LEU A 228 -10.73 2.93 19.68
CA LEU A 228 -10.68 2.50 21.08
C LEU A 228 -11.10 1.05 21.26
N GLU A 229 -11.90 0.51 20.33
CA GLU A 229 -12.35 -0.87 20.29
C GLU A 229 -12.26 -1.42 18.87
N MET A 230 -11.85 -2.69 18.73
CA MET A 230 -11.83 -3.42 17.47
C MET A 230 -12.34 -4.85 17.69
N TYR A 231 -13.03 -5.38 16.68
CA TYR A 231 -13.75 -6.63 16.74
C TYR A 231 -13.36 -7.59 15.62
N LEU A 232 -13.43 -8.89 15.93
CA LEU A 232 -13.36 -10.00 14.98
C LEU A 232 -14.69 -10.76 15.04
N GLY A 233 -15.67 -10.31 14.26
CA GLY A 233 -17.05 -10.75 14.34
C GLY A 233 -17.74 -10.22 15.61
N GLU A 234 -18.21 -11.10 16.45
CA GLU A 234 -18.93 -10.74 17.71
C GLU A 234 -18.00 -10.47 18.89
N ASN A 235 -16.75 -10.94 18.84
CA ASN A 235 -15.80 -10.81 19.93
C ASN A 235 -14.82 -9.67 19.70
N THR A 236 -14.32 -9.11 20.80
CA THR A 236 -13.21 -8.15 20.73
C THR A 236 -11.93 -8.87 20.26
N VAL A 237 -10.99 -8.10 19.75
CA VAL A 237 -9.68 -8.61 19.31
C VAL A 237 -8.94 -9.28 20.47
N GLU A 238 -9.09 -8.75 21.70
CA GLU A 238 -8.50 -9.32 22.92
C GLU A 238 -9.02 -10.70 23.28
N GLU A 239 -10.32 -10.91 23.09
CA GLU A 239 -10.99 -12.19 23.33
C GLU A 239 -10.67 -13.23 22.24
N SER A 240 -10.14 -12.77 21.12
CA SER A 240 -9.95 -13.55 19.88
C SER A 240 -8.48 -13.86 19.56
N PHE A 241 -7.60 -13.93 20.58
CA PHE A 241 -6.15 -14.06 20.35
C PHE A 241 -5.76 -15.25 19.46
N GLY A 242 -6.38 -16.41 19.64
CA GLY A 242 -6.13 -17.59 18.79
C GLY A 242 -6.55 -17.34 17.32
N LEU A 243 -7.68 -16.67 17.12
CA LEU A 243 -8.18 -16.32 15.79
C LEU A 243 -7.27 -15.29 15.09
N VAL A 244 -6.71 -14.32 15.83
CA VAL A 244 -5.71 -13.38 15.29
C VAL A 244 -4.50 -14.13 14.72
N SER A 245 -3.99 -15.15 15.45
CA SER A 245 -2.91 -16.01 14.95
C SER A 245 -3.32 -16.78 13.70
N ASP A 246 -4.50 -17.36 13.70
CA ASP A 246 -5.04 -18.12 12.56
C ASP A 246 -5.19 -17.24 11.31
N LEU A 247 -5.64 -15.98 11.46
CA LEU A 247 -5.77 -15.00 10.37
C LEU A 247 -4.40 -14.59 9.82
N TYR A 248 -3.43 -14.36 10.70
CA TYR A 248 -2.06 -14.10 10.32
C TYR A 248 -1.46 -15.23 9.49
N ASP A 249 -1.57 -16.46 9.99
CA ASP A 249 -1.06 -17.66 9.31
C ASP A 249 -1.76 -17.89 7.96
N ALA A 250 -3.03 -17.51 7.87
CA ALA A 250 -3.82 -17.61 6.64
C ALA A 250 -3.53 -16.50 5.62
N GLY A 251 -2.77 -15.44 5.97
CA GLY A 251 -2.35 -14.40 5.03
C GLY A 251 -3.25 -13.17 4.99
N TYR A 252 -4.02 -12.91 6.03
CA TYR A 252 -4.86 -11.72 6.14
C TYR A 252 -4.18 -10.60 6.91
N ILE A 253 -4.50 -9.36 6.56
CA ILE A 253 -4.22 -8.21 7.43
C ILE A 253 -5.30 -8.20 8.51
N THR A 254 -4.91 -8.08 9.78
CA THR A 254 -5.85 -8.10 10.92
C THR A 254 -5.31 -7.26 12.07
N PRO A 255 -6.18 -6.65 12.89
CA PRO A 255 -5.75 -5.97 14.10
C PRO A 255 -5.35 -6.96 15.20
N ARG A 256 -4.49 -6.49 16.11
CA ARG A 256 -4.08 -7.18 17.34
C ARG A 256 -3.92 -6.21 18.49
N LYS A 257 -3.86 -6.75 19.70
CA LYS A 257 -3.44 -6.03 20.92
C LYS A 257 -2.20 -6.67 21.52
N TYR A 258 -1.30 -5.86 22.06
CA TYR A 258 -0.12 -6.33 22.77
C TYR A 258 -0.31 -6.22 24.28
N VAL A 259 0.12 -7.23 25.02
CA VAL A 259 0.15 -7.18 26.48
C VAL A 259 1.04 -6.03 26.95
N GLY A 260 0.54 -5.19 27.84
CA GLY A 260 1.26 -4.03 28.36
C GLY A 260 1.33 -2.82 27.42
N LYS A 261 0.60 -2.84 26.30
CA LYS A 261 0.41 -1.68 25.41
C LYS A 261 -1.05 -1.30 25.32
N SER A 262 -1.33 0.00 25.30
CA SER A 262 -2.66 0.52 25.03
C SER A 262 -2.95 0.57 23.53
N GLY A 263 -4.24 0.44 23.17
CA GLY A 263 -4.72 0.52 21.79
C GLY A 263 -4.43 -0.72 20.94
N TYR A 264 -4.77 -0.62 19.66
CA TYR A 264 -4.66 -1.70 18.68
C TYR A 264 -3.56 -1.41 17.68
N TYR A 265 -3.07 -2.47 17.04
CA TYR A 265 -2.04 -2.44 16.00
C TYR A 265 -2.43 -3.41 14.91
N PHE A 266 -2.01 -3.22 13.68
CA PHE A 266 -2.07 -4.31 12.71
C PHE A 266 -1.00 -5.35 13.01
N VAL A 267 -1.28 -6.63 12.73
CA VAL A 267 -0.31 -7.71 12.94
C VAL A 267 0.87 -7.57 11.99
N ASP A 268 0.58 -7.44 10.70
CA ASP A 268 1.54 -7.33 9.59
C ASP A 268 0.79 -6.81 8.34
N ASP A 269 1.49 -6.64 7.23
CA ASP A 269 0.99 -6.07 5.97
C ASP A 269 0.98 -7.09 4.81
N GLN A 270 0.39 -8.25 5.04
CA GLN A 270 0.43 -9.40 4.14
C GLN A 270 -0.38 -9.23 2.86
N MET A 271 0.16 -9.77 1.76
CA MET A 271 -0.52 -9.89 0.47
C MET A 271 -1.10 -11.31 0.28
N ALA A 272 -2.07 -11.46 -0.62
CA ALA A 272 -2.74 -12.73 -0.92
C ALA A 272 -1.86 -13.64 -1.79
N CYS A 273 -0.69 -14.04 -1.28
CA CYS A 273 0.26 -14.90 -2.00
C CYS A 273 1.11 -15.74 -1.04
N GLU A 274 1.94 -16.58 -1.60
CA GLU A 274 2.90 -17.40 -0.83
C GLU A 274 3.89 -16.51 -0.08
N GLN A 275 4.33 -16.95 1.11
CA GLN A 275 5.32 -16.22 1.91
C GLN A 275 6.70 -16.09 1.24
N THR A 276 6.99 -16.99 0.32
CA THR A 276 8.24 -17.02 -0.47
C THR A 276 8.26 -16.04 -1.64
N ASP A 277 7.11 -15.42 -1.96
CA ASP A 277 7.04 -14.35 -2.95
C ASP A 277 7.76 -13.11 -2.43
N ASP A 278 8.63 -12.51 -3.23
CA ASP A 278 9.39 -11.30 -2.88
C ASP A 278 8.47 -10.11 -2.51
N TYR A 279 7.24 -10.13 -3.01
CA TYR A 279 6.21 -9.11 -2.78
C TYR A 279 5.08 -9.58 -1.86
N SER A 280 5.35 -10.55 -0.99
CA SER A 280 4.38 -11.11 -0.04
C SER A 280 3.90 -10.14 1.04
N HIS A 281 4.41 -8.90 1.04
CA HIS A 281 4.07 -7.84 1.99
C HIS A 281 3.90 -6.50 1.27
N LEU A 282 2.97 -5.68 1.74
CA LEU A 282 2.72 -4.32 1.22
C LEU A 282 3.97 -3.44 1.26
N THR A 283 4.80 -3.56 2.28
CA THR A 283 6.08 -2.85 2.36
C THR A 283 6.99 -3.15 1.18
N ALA A 284 7.16 -4.42 0.80
CA ALA A 284 7.94 -4.80 -0.36
C ALA A 284 7.28 -4.30 -1.66
N ARG A 285 5.95 -4.47 -1.77
CA ARG A 285 5.17 -4.04 -2.93
C ARG A 285 5.24 -2.52 -3.13
N ARG A 286 4.97 -1.73 -2.09
CA ARG A 286 5.03 -0.27 -2.15
C ARG A 286 6.44 0.25 -2.46
N THR A 287 7.47 -0.38 -1.89
CA THR A 287 8.87 -0.02 -2.12
C THR A 287 9.26 -0.21 -3.58
N ILE A 288 8.97 -1.38 -4.17
CA ILE A 288 9.33 -1.64 -5.57
C ILE A 288 8.47 -0.81 -6.53
N ASP A 289 7.21 -0.56 -6.22
CA ASP A 289 6.34 0.27 -7.05
C ASP A 289 6.79 1.75 -7.07
N LYS A 290 7.33 2.26 -5.97
CA LYS A 290 7.97 3.59 -5.94
C LYS A 290 9.24 3.62 -6.77
N ALA A 291 10.11 2.62 -6.62
CA ALA A 291 11.32 2.52 -7.44
C ALA A 291 10.99 2.41 -8.94
N TYR A 292 9.93 1.66 -9.30
CA TYR A 292 9.42 1.57 -10.67
C TYR A 292 9.05 2.94 -11.24
N ARG A 293 8.25 3.74 -10.51
CA ARG A 293 7.83 5.08 -10.96
C ARG A 293 9.01 6.03 -11.16
N ILE A 294 9.98 5.99 -10.24
CA ILE A 294 11.19 6.83 -10.34
C ILE A 294 12.03 6.40 -11.54
N ALA A 295 12.25 5.10 -11.72
CA ALA A 295 12.99 4.55 -12.86
C ALA A 295 12.31 4.88 -14.19
N TYR A 296 10.98 4.73 -14.26
CA TYR A 296 10.20 5.07 -15.45
C TYR A 296 10.39 6.55 -15.82
N ASN A 297 10.25 7.46 -14.86
CA ASN A 297 10.42 8.89 -15.11
C ASN A 297 11.87 9.25 -15.54
N ALA A 298 12.88 8.61 -14.96
CA ALA A 298 14.27 8.80 -15.36
C ALA A 298 14.52 8.30 -16.80
N LEU A 299 13.97 7.14 -17.13
CA LEU A 299 14.11 6.52 -18.45
C LEU A 299 13.35 7.25 -19.57
N LEU A 300 12.27 7.96 -19.25
CA LEU A 300 11.53 8.77 -20.24
C LEU A 300 12.42 9.83 -20.90
N ASN A 301 13.42 10.35 -20.19
CA ASN A 301 14.35 11.34 -20.74
C ASN A 301 15.26 10.77 -21.85
N PHE A 302 15.39 9.45 -21.91
CA PHE A 302 16.19 8.74 -22.90
C PHE A 302 15.36 8.14 -24.05
N MET A 303 14.04 8.29 -24.00
CA MET A 303 13.16 7.75 -25.01
C MET A 303 13.36 8.49 -26.35
N LEU A 304 13.68 7.74 -27.41
CA LEU A 304 13.96 8.25 -28.74
C LEU A 304 15.19 9.18 -28.83
N ASP A 305 16.09 9.13 -27.84
CA ASP A 305 17.33 9.89 -27.87
C ASP A 305 18.35 9.25 -28.86
N GLU A 306 19.23 10.07 -29.39
CA GLU A 306 20.29 9.68 -30.30
C GLU A 306 21.46 9.05 -29.53
N LEU A 307 21.76 7.80 -29.84
CA LEU A 307 22.78 7.05 -29.12
C LEU A 307 24.06 6.87 -29.92
N THR A 308 25.19 7.15 -29.30
CA THR A 308 26.48 6.78 -29.86
C THR A 308 26.67 5.26 -29.79
N VAL A 309 26.95 4.63 -30.93
CA VAL A 309 27.19 3.20 -31.06
C VAL A 309 28.62 2.93 -31.50
N ASN A 310 29.12 1.74 -31.24
CA ASN A 310 30.38 1.24 -31.75
C ASN A 310 30.22 0.81 -33.25
N GLU A 311 31.34 0.50 -33.93
CA GLU A 311 31.34 0.09 -35.35
C GLU A 311 30.48 -1.15 -35.61
N ASP A 312 30.31 -2.03 -34.63
CA ASP A 312 29.47 -3.23 -34.68
C ASP A 312 28.00 -3.00 -34.32
N GLY A 313 27.61 -1.76 -34.04
CA GLY A 313 26.24 -1.37 -33.65
C GLY A 313 25.91 -1.62 -32.19
N THR A 314 26.89 -1.99 -31.37
CA THR A 314 26.70 -2.13 -29.91
C THR A 314 26.75 -0.79 -29.20
N LEU A 315 26.27 -0.74 -27.92
CA LEU A 315 26.25 0.46 -27.12
C LEU A 315 27.67 0.92 -26.77
N HIS A 316 27.94 2.21 -26.97
CA HIS A 316 29.19 2.79 -26.48
C HIS A 316 29.21 2.81 -24.95
N GLN A 317 30.36 2.42 -24.34
CA GLN A 317 30.51 2.30 -22.88
C GLN A 317 30.15 3.59 -22.12
N GLY A 318 30.46 4.74 -22.71
CA GLY A 318 30.10 6.04 -22.09
C GLY A 318 28.58 6.26 -21.97
N VAL A 319 27.80 5.81 -22.96
CA VAL A 319 26.33 5.85 -22.92
C VAL A 319 25.80 4.94 -21.81
N VAL A 320 26.32 3.72 -21.73
CA VAL A 320 25.96 2.73 -20.70
C VAL A 320 26.20 3.30 -19.30
N MET A 321 27.38 3.85 -19.05
CA MET A 321 27.74 4.43 -17.74
C MET A 321 26.86 5.64 -17.39
N ALA A 322 26.60 6.53 -18.33
CA ALA A 322 25.75 7.71 -18.11
C ALA A 322 24.32 7.33 -17.75
N TRP A 323 23.72 6.38 -18.45
CA TRP A 323 22.36 5.92 -18.17
C TRP A 323 22.25 5.19 -16.83
N GLN A 324 23.21 4.27 -16.55
CA GLN A 324 23.25 3.59 -15.26
C GLN A 324 23.32 4.60 -14.11
N GLN A 325 24.21 5.58 -14.22
CA GLN A 325 24.39 6.60 -13.19
C GLN A 325 23.14 7.49 -13.01
N GLU A 326 22.47 7.88 -14.09
CA GLU A 326 21.24 8.67 -14.01
C GLU A 326 20.13 7.92 -13.28
N ILE A 327 19.91 6.65 -13.61
CA ILE A 327 18.91 5.79 -12.95
C ILE A 327 19.25 5.60 -11.47
N GLU A 328 20.51 5.27 -11.16
CA GLU A 328 21.00 5.09 -9.79
C GLU A 328 20.86 6.36 -8.97
N ASN A 329 21.23 7.51 -9.53
CA ASN A 329 21.12 8.81 -8.89
C ASN A 329 19.66 9.18 -8.61
N ALA A 330 18.75 8.96 -9.57
CA ALA A 330 17.32 9.25 -9.41
C ALA A 330 16.73 8.46 -8.23
N ILE A 331 16.97 7.15 -8.17
CA ILE A 331 16.45 6.28 -7.13
C ILE A 331 17.14 6.55 -5.78
N ASN A 332 18.48 6.68 -5.75
CA ASN A 332 19.21 6.92 -4.51
C ASN A 332 18.84 8.27 -3.89
N ARG A 333 18.67 9.32 -4.69
CA ARG A 333 18.23 10.64 -4.21
C ARG A 333 16.81 10.61 -3.65
N ALA A 334 15.89 9.94 -4.34
CA ALA A 334 14.47 9.94 -3.95
C ALA A 334 14.16 8.96 -2.82
N MET A 335 14.84 7.81 -2.75
CA MET A 335 14.50 6.75 -1.82
C MET A 335 15.60 6.47 -0.79
N THR A 336 16.87 6.30 -1.21
CA THR A 336 17.95 5.98 -0.26
C THR A 336 18.21 7.14 0.69
N ALA A 337 18.28 8.37 0.16
CA ALA A 337 18.48 9.57 0.97
C ALA A 337 17.29 9.86 1.91
N ALA A 338 16.07 9.44 1.53
CA ALA A 338 14.88 9.52 2.37
C ALA A 338 14.78 8.38 3.41
N GLY A 339 15.73 7.43 3.44
CA GLY A 339 15.70 6.28 4.33
C GLY A 339 14.66 5.24 3.98
N GLU A 340 14.28 5.12 2.70
CA GLU A 340 13.30 4.16 2.21
C GLU A 340 13.94 2.88 1.64
N LEU A 341 15.24 2.93 1.35
CA LEU A 341 16.06 1.79 0.98
C LEU A 341 17.19 1.60 1.98
N SER A 342 17.56 0.35 2.22
CA SER A 342 18.77 0.02 2.96
C SER A 342 19.99 0.38 2.11
N ALA A 343 20.93 1.14 2.68
CA ALA A 343 22.14 1.57 1.99
C ALA A 343 23.33 0.67 2.31
N THR A 344 24.30 0.59 1.39
CA THR A 344 25.66 0.15 1.67
C THR A 344 26.42 1.19 2.51
N GLU A 345 27.64 0.88 2.96
CA GLU A 345 28.54 1.87 3.57
C GLU A 345 28.83 3.06 2.64
N ALA A 346 28.79 2.85 1.32
CA ALA A 346 28.92 3.90 0.31
C ALA A 346 27.63 4.72 0.08
N GLY A 347 26.54 4.43 0.83
CA GLY A 347 25.28 5.16 0.72
C GLY A 347 24.41 4.75 -0.47
N GLU A 348 24.67 3.59 -1.08
CA GLU A 348 23.95 3.13 -2.27
C GLU A 348 22.86 2.08 -1.93
N GLY A 349 21.63 2.39 -2.25
CA GLY A 349 20.47 1.48 -2.10
C GLY A 349 19.95 0.92 -3.44
N CYS A 350 20.51 1.39 -4.57
CA CYS A 350 20.10 0.98 -5.92
C CYS A 350 21.33 0.72 -6.79
N LYS A 351 21.22 -0.29 -7.68
CA LYS A 351 22.17 -0.53 -8.78
C LYS A 351 21.42 -0.78 -10.07
N ALA A 352 21.87 -0.11 -11.13
CA ALA A 352 21.41 -0.33 -12.50
C ALA A 352 22.51 -1.05 -13.29
N PHE A 353 22.09 -1.95 -14.16
CA PHE A 353 22.97 -2.67 -15.05
C PHE A 353 22.42 -2.67 -16.48
N ILE A 354 23.26 -2.28 -17.43
CA ILE A 354 23.00 -2.31 -18.85
C ILE A 354 24.13 -3.08 -19.51
N ASP A 355 23.82 -4.14 -20.23
CA ASP A 355 24.81 -4.89 -21.00
C ASP A 355 25.22 -4.08 -22.23
N ALA A 356 26.50 -3.69 -22.32
CA ALA A 356 27.03 -2.95 -23.46
C ALA A 356 27.07 -3.74 -24.77
N SER A 357 27.02 -5.08 -24.72
CA SER A 357 27.03 -5.95 -25.91
C SER A 357 25.73 -5.94 -26.72
N GLN A 358 24.67 -5.25 -26.20
CA GLN A 358 23.40 -5.13 -26.91
C GLN A 358 23.58 -4.34 -28.21
N ASN A 359 23.25 -4.98 -29.36
CA ASN A 359 23.25 -4.29 -30.63
C ASN A 359 21.96 -3.48 -30.83
N VAL A 360 22.03 -2.23 -30.45
CA VAL A 360 20.91 -1.27 -30.48
C VAL A 360 20.59 -0.84 -31.91
N LEU A 361 21.59 -0.79 -32.76
CA LEU A 361 21.40 -0.41 -34.18
C LEU A 361 20.52 -1.45 -34.90
N ALA A 362 20.65 -2.71 -34.57
CA ALA A 362 19.85 -3.78 -35.18
C ALA A 362 18.46 -3.95 -34.51
N THR A 363 18.34 -3.69 -33.23
CA THR A 363 17.14 -4.07 -32.45
C THR A 363 16.28 -2.87 -32.01
N SER A 364 16.83 -1.66 -32.00
CA SER A 364 16.21 -0.45 -31.41
C SER A 364 15.73 -0.67 -29.98
N LYS A 365 16.35 -1.58 -29.24
CA LYS A 365 15.96 -1.99 -27.90
C LYS A 365 17.15 -2.01 -26.96
N ILE A 366 16.94 -1.48 -25.73
CA ILE A 366 17.89 -1.56 -24.63
C ILE A 366 17.21 -2.26 -23.44
N ASN A 367 17.85 -3.30 -22.91
CA ASN A 367 17.42 -3.95 -21.68
C ASN A 367 18.20 -3.37 -20.50
N VAL A 368 17.47 -2.90 -19.51
CA VAL A 368 18.02 -2.35 -18.26
C VAL A 368 17.58 -3.23 -17.10
N THR A 369 18.51 -3.63 -16.26
CA THR A 369 18.20 -4.34 -15.01
C THR A 369 18.46 -3.39 -13.84
N ILE A 370 17.44 -3.18 -13.00
CA ILE A 370 17.53 -2.31 -11.81
C ILE A 370 17.29 -3.18 -10.58
N LYS A 371 18.17 -3.08 -9.60
CA LYS A 371 18.05 -3.77 -8.32
C LYS A 371 18.08 -2.77 -7.18
N VAL A 372 17.08 -2.84 -6.30
CA VAL A 372 17.00 -2.01 -5.09
C VAL A 372 17.21 -2.88 -3.85
N ARG A 373 17.76 -2.31 -2.79
CA ARG A 373 18.03 -3.00 -1.54
C ARG A 373 16.95 -2.68 -0.51
N PRO A 374 16.00 -3.61 -0.25
CA PRO A 374 14.97 -3.40 0.76
C PRO A 374 15.54 -3.47 2.17
N PHE A 375 14.77 -3.00 3.16
CA PHE A 375 15.04 -3.29 4.58
C PHE A 375 14.64 -4.71 4.94
N GLY A 376 15.34 -5.30 5.92
CA GLY A 376 14.89 -6.49 6.62
C GLY A 376 13.96 -6.15 7.79
N TYR A 377 13.07 -7.06 8.15
CA TYR A 377 12.10 -6.90 9.25
C TYR A 377 12.26 -8.01 10.26
N SER A 378 12.41 -7.65 11.55
CA SER A 378 12.39 -8.61 12.65
C SER A 378 10.93 -8.94 13.03
N ARG A 379 10.34 -9.92 12.35
CA ARG A 379 8.99 -10.40 12.65
C ARG A 379 8.96 -11.32 13.86
N PHE A 380 10.04 -12.07 14.08
CA PHE A 380 10.19 -12.97 15.21
C PHE A 380 11.47 -12.62 15.96
N ILE A 381 11.39 -12.54 17.29
CA ILE A 381 12.51 -12.27 18.18
C ILE A 381 12.46 -13.33 19.28
N ASP A 382 13.39 -14.28 19.20
CA ASP A 382 13.55 -15.31 20.21
C ASP A 382 14.57 -14.87 21.26
N VAL A 383 14.19 -14.89 22.51
CA VAL A 383 15.04 -14.44 23.62
C VAL A 383 15.23 -15.58 24.62
N ASN A 384 16.48 -15.95 24.84
CA ASN A 384 16.85 -16.87 25.92
C ASN A 384 17.17 -16.05 27.17
N LEU A 385 16.26 -16.02 28.13
CA LEU A 385 16.43 -15.29 29.38
C LEU A 385 16.89 -16.25 30.47
N GLY A 386 17.99 -15.94 31.14
CA GLY A 386 18.54 -16.68 32.28
C GLY A 386 19.04 -15.74 33.36
N PHE A 387 19.38 -16.30 34.52
CA PHE A 387 20.00 -15.55 35.61
C PHE A 387 21.50 -15.43 35.35
N LEU A 388 22.02 -14.21 35.50
CA LEU A 388 23.46 -13.98 35.57
C LEU A 388 23.96 -14.40 36.96
N VAL A 389 24.62 -15.57 37.05
CA VAL A 389 25.32 -15.98 38.26
C VAL A 389 26.76 -15.62 38.08
N GLU A 390 27.30 -14.75 38.97
CA GLU A 390 28.76 -14.52 39.03
C GLU A 390 29.46 -15.81 39.40
N GLU A 391 30.30 -16.35 38.50
CA GLU A 391 31.21 -17.43 38.89
C GLU A 391 32.13 -16.86 40.01
N SER A 392 31.87 -17.27 41.23
CA SER A 392 32.72 -16.95 42.36
C SER A 392 34.15 -17.35 41.99
N GLY A 393 35.02 -16.37 41.96
CA GLY A 393 36.35 -16.37 41.40
C GLY A 393 37.14 -17.65 41.60
N LYS A 394 37.58 -18.25 40.52
CA LYS A 394 38.82 -19.07 40.55
C LYS A 394 39.98 -18.13 40.89
N SER A 395 40.34 -18.13 42.17
CA SER A 395 41.57 -17.61 42.68
C SER A 395 42.71 -18.10 41.75
N LYS A 396 43.35 -17.17 41.03
CA LYS A 396 44.64 -17.41 40.39
C LYS A 396 45.63 -17.67 41.51
N GLY A 397 45.82 -18.95 41.87
CA GLY A 397 46.95 -19.37 42.67
C GLY A 397 48.25 -19.02 41.97
N LYS A 398 48.99 -18.08 42.54
CA LYS A 398 50.40 -17.88 42.21
C LYS A 398 51.15 -19.19 42.43
N LYS A 399 51.85 -19.66 41.41
CA LYS A 399 53.14 -20.29 41.51
C LYS A 399 54.00 -19.84 40.34
#